data_39242e626749296cbc1987a364008ad5
#
_entry.id   39242e626749296cbc1987a364008ad5
#
_cell.length_a   1.000
_cell.length_b   1.000
_cell.length_c   1.000
_cell.angle_alpha   90.00
_cell.angle_beta   90.00
_cell.angle_gamma   90.00
#
_symmetry.space_group_name_H-M   'P 1'
#
loop_
_entity.id
_entity.type
_entity.pdbx_description
1 polymer ?
#
loop_
_entity_poly.entity_id
_entity_poly.type
_entity_poly.pdbx_seq_one_letter_code
_entity_poly.pdbx_strand_id
1 'polypeptide(L)'
;MQGFGLKAKKTKPMKKYIHFIVVLITITACNAQSPVYDISEPRRGKPQGTYYKDISSVLNGYDGTYLYTNGNTSLKIILKEKIKSYGYYYEDLIVGEFQFIKNGVELNNTLANMNVNYTDEDANHLITGNMILTGTELGCPDCSPTEKRLRLSFVDNKSPNIASIDIRKTIVNGKEALKVEIWWDGIGSRKEGETPIPASLHAGTYLMIKQ
;
A
#
# COMPACT_ATOMS: atom_id res chain seq x y z
N MET A 1 -41.00 70.55 -37.08
CA MET A 1 -39.94 69.53 -37.09
C MET A 1 -39.42 69.41 -35.66
N GLN A 2 -39.84 68.37 -34.94
CA GLN A 2 -39.38 68.13 -33.54
C GLN A 2 -38.26 67.04 -33.60
N GLY A 3 -37.06 67.41 -33.20
CA GLY A 3 -35.93 66.51 -33.10
C GLY A 3 -35.98 65.67 -31.84
N PHE A 4 -36.08 64.39 -31.96
CA PHE A 4 -35.97 63.42 -30.88
C PHE A 4 -34.47 63.20 -30.53
N GLY A 5 -34.05 63.79 -29.40
CA GLY A 5 -32.70 63.53 -28.85
C GLY A 5 -32.66 62.25 -28.07
N LEU A 6 -31.98 61.20 -28.61
CA LEU A 6 -31.65 59.98 -27.92
C LEU A 6 -30.57 60.25 -26.85
N LYS A 7 -30.96 60.19 -25.55
CA LYS A 7 -29.99 60.22 -24.45
C LYS A 7 -29.25 58.87 -24.36
N ALA A 8 -27.96 58.87 -24.67
CA ALA A 8 -27.09 57.73 -24.44
C ALA A 8 -26.97 57.40 -22.95
N LYS A 9 -27.36 56.19 -22.58
CA LYS A 9 -27.24 55.65 -21.21
C LYS A 9 -25.76 55.37 -20.93
N LYS A 10 -25.12 56.13 -20.05
CA LYS A 10 -23.75 55.90 -19.57
C LYS A 10 -23.72 54.56 -18.82
N THR A 11 -23.09 53.55 -19.40
CA THR A 11 -22.80 52.29 -18.72
C THR A 11 -21.71 52.50 -17.67
N LYS A 12 -22.04 52.25 -16.40
CA LYS A 12 -21.07 52.28 -15.29
C LYS A 12 -19.99 51.24 -15.49
N PRO A 13 -18.72 51.49 -15.14
CA PRO A 13 -17.62 50.60 -15.45
C PRO A 13 -17.74 49.29 -14.68
N MET A 14 -18.00 48.21 -15.39
CA MET A 14 -18.04 46.81 -14.90
C MET A 14 -16.69 46.32 -14.33
N LYS A 15 -15.61 47.10 -14.51
CA LYS A 15 -14.25 46.72 -14.07
C LYS A 15 -14.13 46.40 -12.57
N LYS A 16 -14.86 47.08 -11.69
CA LYS A 16 -14.82 46.78 -10.22
C LYS A 16 -15.40 45.42 -9.85
N TYR A 17 -16.42 44.97 -10.55
CA TYR A 17 -17.03 43.65 -10.27
C TYR A 17 -16.21 42.48 -10.80
N ILE A 18 -15.47 42.69 -11.90
CA ILE A 18 -14.56 41.66 -12.46
C ILE A 18 -13.44 41.33 -11.45
N HIS A 19 -12.83 42.34 -10.81
CA HIS A 19 -11.80 42.10 -9.79
C HIS A 19 -12.36 41.37 -8.57
N PHE A 20 -13.59 41.68 -8.15
CA PHE A 20 -14.22 41.01 -7.02
C PHE A 20 -14.55 39.56 -7.32
N ILE A 21 -15.00 39.24 -8.53
CA ILE A 21 -15.27 37.88 -8.99
C ILE A 21 -13.97 37.06 -9.10
N VAL A 22 -12.89 37.65 -9.62
CA VAL A 22 -11.58 37.00 -9.71
C VAL A 22 -11.03 36.67 -8.32
N VAL A 23 -11.13 37.58 -7.35
CA VAL A 23 -10.71 37.35 -5.96
C VAL A 23 -11.56 36.24 -5.30
N LEU A 24 -12.88 36.23 -5.55
CA LEU A 24 -13.78 35.19 -5.01
C LEU A 24 -13.45 33.77 -5.55
N ILE A 25 -13.09 33.67 -6.83
CA ILE A 25 -12.70 32.40 -7.47
C ILE A 25 -11.35 31.89 -6.94
N THR A 26 -10.39 32.79 -6.64
CA THR A 26 -9.09 32.38 -6.08
C THR A 26 -9.18 31.87 -4.65
N ILE A 27 -10.12 32.36 -3.85
CA ILE A 27 -10.33 31.93 -2.46
C ILE A 27 -10.96 30.52 -2.43
N THR A 28 -11.82 30.18 -3.38
CA THR A 28 -12.43 28.81 -3.44
C THR A 28 -11.47 27.75 -3.97
N ALA A 29 -10.45 28.11 -4.74
CA ALA A 29 -9.45 27.17 -5.25
C ALA A 29 -8.47 26.65 -4.16
N CYS A 30 -8.35 27.35 -3.02
CA CYS A 30 -7.42 26.97 -1.94
C CYS A 30 -7.86 25.77 -1.08
N ASN A 31 -9.10 25.26 -1.22
CA ASN A 31 -9.63 24.18 -0.39
C ASN A 31 -9.66 22.80 -1.09
N ALA A 32 -9.02 22.68 -2.25
CA ALA A 32 -9.10 21.45 -3.06
C ALA A 32 -7.99 20.42 -2.76
N GLN A 33 -7.14 20.64 -1.76
CA GLN A 33 -6.12 19.65 -1.40
C GLN A 33 -6.73 18.60 -0.46
N SER A 34 -6.64 17.32 -0.87
CA SER A 34 -7.01 16.21 0.01
C SER A 34 -6.17 16.27 1.29
N PRO A 35 -6.78 16.09 2.47
CA PRO A 35 -6.04 16.05 3.72
C PRO A 35 -4.96 14.97 3.67
N VAL A 36 -3.76 15.28 4.18
CA VAL A 36 -2.65 14.33 4.29
C VAL A 36 -2.45 14.00 5.76
N TYR A 37 -2.42 12.71 6.05
CA TYR A 37 -2.16 12.15 7.37
C TYR A 37 -0.99 11.17 7.31
N ASP A 38 -0.36 10.88 8.45
CA ASP A 38 0.60 9.78 8.53
C ASP A 38 -0.10 8.43 8.36
N ILE A 39 0.57 7.44 7.76
CA ILE A 39 0.00 6.10 7.52
C ILE A 39 -0.38 5.38 8.82
N SER A 40 0.20 5.76 9.96
CA SER A 40 -0.13 5.23 11.30
C SER A 40 -1.42 5.81 11.89
N GLU A 41 -1.95 6.91 11.32
CA GLU A 41 -3.16 7.56 11.82
C GLU A 41 -4.42 6.73 11.57
N PRO A 42 -5.38 6.74 12.52
CA PRO A 42 -6.64 6.03 12.34
C PRO A 42 -7.43 6.53 11.13
N ARG A 43 -7.95 5.61 10.32
CA ARG A 43 -8.75 5.92 9.12
C ARG A 43 -10.19 6.30 9.44
N ARG A 44 -10.68 5.92 10.63
CA ARG A 44 -12.09 6.14 11.04
C ARG A 44 -12.44 7.63 11.06
N GLY A 45 -13.55 7.99 10.40
CA GLY A 45 -14.08 9.36 10.38
C GLY A 45 -13.34 10.31 9.45
N LYS A 46 -12.40 9.84 8.65
CA LYS A 46 -11.72 10.66 7.65
C LYS A 46 -12.52 10.65 6.32
N PRO A 47 -12.53 11.75 5.56
CA PRO A 47 -13.24 11.82 4.30
C PRO A 47 -12.61 10.91 3.24
N GLN A 48 -13.43 10.44 2.29
CA GLN A 48 -12.96 9.73 1.11
C GLN A 48 -11.95 10.60 0.34
N GLY A 49 -10.93 9.98 -0.25
CA GLY A 49 -9.88 10.67 -0.97
C GLY A 49 -8.80 11.31 -0.08
N THR A 50 -8.87 11.10 1.25
CA THR A 50 -7.76 11.42 2.17
C THR A 50 -6.50 10.67 1.72
N TYR A 51 -5.32 11.29 1.87
CA TYR A 51 -4.04 10.67 1.58
C TYR A 51 -3.30 10.28 2.87
N TYR A 52 -3.04 8.99 3.04
CA TYR A 52 -2.22 8.43 4.12
C TYR A 52 -0.80 8.23 3.60
N LYS A 53 0.09 9.09 4.05
CA LYS A 53 1.47 9.16 3.58
C LYS A 53 2.44 8.55 4.60
N ASP A 54 3.43 7.81 4.13
CA ASP A 54 4.58 7.42 4.95
C ASP A 54 5.52 8.62 5.18
N ILE A 55 5.14 9.48 6.15
CA ILE A 55 5.90 10.69 6.47
C ILE A 55 7.29 10.35 6.99
N SER A 56 7.43 9.21 7.67
CA SER A 56 8.68 8.76 8.29
C SER A 56 9.56 7.92 7.36
N SER A 57 9.13 7.67 6.12
CA SER A 57 9.84 6.86 5.12
C SER A 57 10.24 5.46 5.62
N VAL A 58 9.33 4.82 6.38
CA VAL A 58 9.54 3.48 6.94
C VAL A 58 9.45 2.42 5.86
N LEU A 59 8.49 2.57 4.91
CA LEU A 59 8.18 1.59 3.88
C LEU A 59 9.33 1.41 2.90
N ASN A 60 9.95 2.50 2.47
CA ASN A 60 11.07 2.49 1.53
C ASN A 60 12.21 1.53 1.97
N GLY A 61 12.41 1.36 3.27
CA GLY A 61 13.42 0.44 3.78
C GLY A 61 13.13 -1.04 3.58
N TYR A 62 11.96 -1.41 3.04
CA TYR A 62 11.60 -2.80 2.72
C TYR A 62 11.63 -3.09 1.22
N ASP A 63 11.87 -2.07 0.38
CA ASP A 63 11.96 -2.21 -1.07
C ASP A 63 13.15 -3.11 -1.45
N GLY A 64 12.89 -4.09 -2.32
CA GLY A 64 13.94 -4.98 -2.80
C GLY A 64 13.48 -6.39 -3.15
N THR A 65 14.46 -7.19 -3.58
CA THR A 65 14.30 -8.62 -3.83
C THR A 65 14.97 -9.40 -2.71
N TYR A 66 14.26 -10.36 -2.15
CA TYR A 66 14.73 -11.16 -1.03
C TYR A 66 14.61 -12.64 -1.34
N LEU A 67 15.60 -13.42 -0.92
CA LEU A 67 15.69 -14.85 -1.19
C LEU A 67 15.96 -15.64 0.09
N TYR A 68 15.10 -16.62 0.37
CA TYR A 68 15.34 -17.71 1.31
C TYR A 68 15.71 -18.96 0.53
N THR A 69 16.68 -19.73 1.05
CA THR A 69 17.06 -21.04 0.51
C THR A 69 17.32 -22.02 1.66
N ASN A 70 16.82 -23.25 1.48
CA ASN A 70 17.12 -24.39 2.35
C ASN A 70 17.12 -25.67 1.50
N GLY A 71 18.30 -26.16 1.14
CA GLY A 71 18.45 -27.26 0.18
C GLY A 71 17.77 -26.94 -1.15
N ASN A 72 16.85 -27.79 -1.57
CA ASN A 72 16.08 -27.62 -2.82
C ASN A 72 14.76 -26.83 -2.63
N THR A 73 14.61 -26.15 -1.49
CA THR A 73 13.45 -25.27 -1.23
C THR A 73 13.91 -23.82 -1.25
N SER A 74 13.16 -22.98 -1.94
CA SER A 74 13.42 -21.55 -1.95
C SER A 74 12.12 -20.73 -1.97
N LEU A 75 12.18 -19.58 -1.32
CA LEU A 75 11.15 -18.54 -1.39
C LEU A 75 11.83 -17.24 -1.84
N LYS A 76 11.42 -16.72 -2.97
CA LYS A 76 11.80 -15.39 -3.44
C LYS A 76 10.61 -14.45 -3.30
N ILE A 77 10.83 -13.28 -2.72
CA ILE A 77 9.83 -12.21 -2.61
C ILE A 77 10.43 -10.95 -3.24
N ILE A 78 9.66 -10.24 -4.03
CA ILE A 78 9.94 -8.87 -4.47
C ILE A 78 8.95 -7.97 -3.76
N LEU A 79 9.47 -6.97 -3.06
CA LEU A 79 8.67 -5.93 -2.41
C LEU A 79 8.97 -4.59 -3.08
N LYS A 80 7.96 -3.74 -3.25
CA LYS A 80 8.08 -2.41 -3.83
C LYS A 80 7.14 -1.44 -3.15
N GLU A 81 7.65 -0.27 -2.80
CA GLU A 81 6.83 0.83 -2.33
C GLU A 81 6.03 1.44 -3.49
N LYS A 82 4.74 1.65 -3.27
CA LYS A 82 3.85 2.41 -4.15
C LYS A 82 3.41 3.66 -3.42
N ILE A 83 3.71 4.80 -4.02
CA ILE A 83 3.37 6.12 -3.48
C ILE A 83 1.98 6.52 -3.95
N LYS A 84 1.14 6.92 -3.01
CA LYS A 84 -0.20 7.46 -3.29
C LYS A 84 -1.06 6.50 -4.13
N SER A 85 -1.00 5.20 -3.83
CA SER A 85 -1.85 4.20 -4.45
C SER A 85 -3.32 4.52 -4.19
N TYR A 86 -4.17 4.35 -5.19
CA TYR A 86 -5.60 4.66 -5.11
C TYR A 86 -6.37 3.46 -4.57
N GLY A 87 -7.29 3.75 -3.66
CA GLY A 87 -8.32 2.87 -3.15
C GLY A 87 -9.49 3.71 -2.64
N TYR A 88 -10.10 3.35 -1.52
CA TYR A 88 -11.06 4.25 -0.84
C TYR A 88 -10.38 5.52 -0.33
N TYR A 89 -9.13 5.38 0.13
CA TYR A 89 -8.19 6.44 0.42
C TYR A 89 -7.05 6.38 -0.60
N TYR A 90 -6.21 7.42 -0.64
CA TYR A 90 -4.88 7.32 -1.24
C TYR A 90 -3.90 6.90 -0.14
N GLU A 91 -3.04 5.93 -0.42
CA GLU A 91 -2.10 5.41 0.59
C GLU A 91 -0.73 5.13 -0.01
N ASP A 92 0.34 5.40 0.76
CA ASP A 92 1.62 4.77 0.51
C ASP A 92 1.55 3.36 1.08
N LEU A 93 1.97 2.37 0.29
CA LEU A 93 1.92 0.97 0.70
C LEU A 93 3.04 0.15 0.05
N ILE A 94 3.34 -0.99 0.64
CA ILE A 94 4.15 -2.02 -0.01
C ILE A 94 3.23 -2.92 -0.81
N VAL A 95 3.67 -3.24 -2.03
CA VAL A 95 3.13 -4.34 -2.82
C VAL A 95 4.22 -5.38 -3.04
N GLY A 96 3.83 -6.61 -3.27
CA GLY A 96 4.80 -7.68 -3.48
C GLY A 96 4.23 -8.89 -4.20
N GLU A 97 5.18 -9.63 -4.78
CA GLU A 97 4.94 -10.89 -5.47
C GLU A 97 5.98 -11.92 -5.06
N PHE A 98 5.68 -13.20 -5.26
CA PHE A 98 6.56 -14.26 -4.80
C PHE A 98 6.72 -15.40 -5.80
N GLN A 99 7.79 -16.16 -5.60
CA GLN A 99 8.01 -17.49 -6.19
C GLN A 99 8.34 -18.46 -5.06
N PHE A 100 7.67 -19.60 -5.04
CA PHE A 100 7.95 -20.64 -4.08
C PHE A 100 8.27 -21.97 -4.78
N ILE A 101 9.47 -22.49 -4.49
CA ILE A 101 9.96 -23.78 -4.96
C ILE A 101 10.11 -24.69 -3.75
N LYS A 102 9.55 -25.87 -3.78
CA LYS A 102 9.68 -26.88 -2.74
C LYS A 102 10.22 -28.18 -3.32
N ASN A 103 11.30 -28.70 -2.74
CA ASN A 103 11.97 -29.92 -3.19
C ASN A 103 12.31 -29.89 -4.70
N GLY A 104 12.70 -28.72 -5.23
CA GLY A 104 13.02 -28.52 -6.64
C GLY A 104 11.81 -28.34 -7.57
N VAL A 105 10.58 -28.39 -7.04
CA VAL A 105 9.35 -28.19 -7.83
C VAL A 105 8.79 -26.80 -7.56
N GLU A 106 8.55 -26.00 -8.62
CA GLU A 106 7.90 -24.71 -8.52
C GLU A 106 6.41 -24.88 -8.23
N LEU A 107 5.97 -24.49 -7.05
CA LEU A 107 4.57 -24.57 -6.62
C LEU A 107 3.79 -23.31 -7.00
N ASN A 108 4.43 -22.13 -6.94
CA ASN A 108 3.81 -20.87 -7.33
C ASN A 108 4.87 -19.88 -7.81
N ASN A 109 4.50 -19.04 -8.79
CA ASN A 109 5.37 -17.97 -9.30
C ASN A 109 4.51 -16.85 -9.89
N THR A 110 4.53 -15.71 -9.24
CA THR A 110 3.77 -14.51 -9.64
C THR A 110 4.68 -13.30 -9.87
N LEU A 111 6.00 -13.48 -9.83
CA LEU A 111 6.99 -12.40 -9.90
C LEU A 111 6.81 -11.48 -11.12
N ALA A 112 6.30 -12.00 -12.24
CA ALA A 112 6.05 -11.21 -13.45
C ALA A 112 5.03 -10.08 -13.23
N ASN A 113 4.10 -10.25 -12.28
CA ASN A 113 3.05 -9.26 -11.97
C ASN A 113 3.63 -7.97 -11.38
N MET A 114 4.85 -7.99 -10.82
CA MET A 114 5.54 -6.77 -10.36
C MET A 114 5.78 -5.73 -11.47
N ASN A 115 5.73 -6.14 -12.73
CA ASN A 115 5.90 -5.25 -13.88
C ASN A 115 4.57 -4.71 -14.41
N VAL A 116 3.44 -5.12 -13.83
CA VAL A 116 2.11 -4.64 -14.19
C VAL A 116 1.78 -3.43 -13.33
N ASN A 117 1.27 -2.35 -13.96
CA ASN A 117 0.73 -1.21 -13.22
C ASN A 117 -0.78 -1.37 -13.13
N TYR A 118 -1.26 -1.56 -11.93
CA TYR A 118 -2.69 -1.67 -11.66
C TYR A 118 -3.27 -0.31 -11.25
N THR A 119 -4.56 -0.10 -11.54
CA THR A 119 -5.29 1.08 -11.04
C THR A 119 -5.50 0.99 -9.54
N ASP A 120 -5.75 -0.23 -9.04
CA ASP A 120 -5.83 -0.57 -7.62
C ASP A 120 -4.70 -1.56 -7.32
N GLU A 121 -3.59 -1.06 -6.82
CA GLU A 121 -2.40 -1.86 -6.52
C GLU A 121 -2.65 -2.81 -5.34
N ASP A 122 -3.41 -2.36 -4.34
CA ASP A 122 -3.71 -3.14 -3.13
C ASP A 122 -4.53 -4.40 -3.48
N ALA A 123 -5.53 -4.26 -4.33
CA ALA A 123 -6.41 -5.37 -4.69
C ALA A 123 -5.79 -6.38 -5.67
N ASN A 124 -4.71 -6.02 -6.38
CA ASN A 124 -4.19 -6.82 -7.49
C ASN A 124 -2.82 -7.46 -7.26
N HIS A 125 -2.10 -7.07 -6.20
CA HIS A 125 -0.89 -7.75 -5.78
C HIS A 125 -1.18 -8.76 -4.66
N LEU A 126 -0.42 -9.86 -4.60
CA LEU A 126 -0.65 -10.93 -3.63
C LEU A 126 -0.13 -10.60 -2.22
N ILE A 127 0.84 -9.70 -2.12
CA ILE A 127 1.39 -9.19 -0.87
C ILE A 127 1.14 -7.69 -0.88
N THR A 128 0.38 -7.17 0.10
CA THR A 128 0.07 -5.73 0.17
C THR A 128 -0.08 -5.25 1.60
N GLY A 129 0.15 -3.97 1.81
CA GLY A 129 -0.17 -3.30 3.07
C GLY A 129 0.83 -2.23 3.51
N ASN A 130 0.50 -1.63 4.64
CA ASN A 130 1.30 -0.53 5.22
C ASN A 130 1.19 -0.45 6.76
N MET A 131 0.81 -1.54 7.42
CA MET A 131 0.67 -1.54 8.89
C MET A 131 2.04 -1.59 9.55
N ILE A 132 2.45 -0.48 10.14
CA ILE A 132 3.70 -0.38 10.91
C ILE A 132 3.42 -0.79 12.35
N LEU A 133 4.14 -1.82 12.82
CA LEU A 133 4.16 -2.29 14.19
C LEU A 133 5.40 -1.75 14.91
N THR A 134 5.26 -1.41 16.19
CA THR A 134 6.35 -0.86 17.00
C THR A 134 6.62 -1.74 18.22
N GLY A 135 7.88 -2.03 18.46
CA GLY A 135 8.30 -2.79 19.64
C GLY A 135 7.63 -4.16 19.74
N THR A 136 7.06 -4.46 20.90
CA THR A 136 6.46 -5.77 21.20
C THR A 136 5.02 -5.96 20.70
N GLU A 137 4.47 -4.99 19.95
CA GLU A 137 3.12 -5.09 19.39
C GLU A 137 2.92 -6.39 18.62
N LEU A 138 1.74 -6.98 18.77
CA LEU A 138 1.30 -8.18 18.07
C LEU A 138 2.30 -9.34 18.10
N GLY A 139 2.96 -9.56 19.25
CA GLY A 139 3.65 -10.82 19.53
C GLY A 139 5.14 -10.87 19.18
N CYS A 140 5.87 -9.77 19.31
CA CYS A 140 7.34 -9.77 19.20
C CYS A 140 8.01 -9.49 20.57
N PRO A 141 8.14 -10.49 21.46
CA PRO A 141 8.69 -10.26 22.79
C PRO A 141 10.19 -9.90 22.79
N ASP A 142 10.90 -10.24 21.73
CA ASP A 142 12.33 -9.97 21.52
C ASP A 142 12.61 -8.70 20.70
N CYS A 143 11.56 -7.96 20.30
CA CYS A 143 11.73 -6.68 19.63
C CYS A 143 12.13 -5.58 20.61
N SER A 144 13.04 -4.70 20.18
CA SER A 144 13.35 -3.50 20.97
C SER A 144 12.15 -2.53 20.97
N PRO A 145 11.97 -1.70 22.02
CA PRO A 145 10.79 -0.83 22.16
C PRO A 145 10.55 0.13 20.99
N THR A 146 11.59 0.51 20.27
CA THR A 146 11.52 1.46 19.15
C THR A 146 11.62 0.79 17.78
N GLU A 147 11.77 -0.52 17.75
CA GLU A 147 11.92 -1.27 16.50
C GLU A 147 10.65 -1.17 15.67
N LYS A 148 10.80 -0.87 14.37
CA LYS A 148 9.71 -0.85 13.42
C LYS A 148 9.68 -2.14 12.62
N ARG A 149 8.51 -2.76 12.58
CA ARG A 149 8.21 -3.93 11.76
C ARG A 149 7.06 -3.60 10.82
N LEU A 150 6.91 -4.35 9.76
CA LEU A 150 5.84 -4.17 8.79
C LEU A 150 4.96 -5.41 8.77
N ARG A 151 3.65 -5.24 8.93
CA ARG A 151 2.65 -6.29 8.70
C ARG A 151 1.96 -6.05 7.38
N LEU A 152 1.94 -7.10 6.55
CA LEU A 152 1.31 -7.13 5.25
C LEU A 152 0.25 -8.23 5.20
N SER A 153 -0.74 -8.05 4.33
CA SER A 153 -1.66 -9.10 3.92
C SER A 153 -1.02 -9.94 2.82
N PHE A 154 -1.30 -11.23 2.81
CA PHE A 154 -0.91 -12.16 1.75
C PHE A 154 -2.12 -12.99 1.32
N VAL A 155 -2.36 -13.02 0.02
CA VAL A 155 -3.41 -13.83 -0.60
C VAL A 155 -2.78 -14.87 -1.50
N ASP A 156 -3.11 -16.15 -1.29
CA ASP A 156 -2.66 -17.21 -2.17
C ASP A 156 -3.60 -17.32 -3.38
N ASN A 157 -3.10 -17.01 -4.58
CA ASN A 157 -3.89 -17.07 -5.81
C ASN A 157 -4.27 -18.49 -6.26
N LYS A 158 -3.72 -19.52 -5.61
CA LYS A 158 -4.02 -20.94 -5.89
C LYS A 158 -4.94 -21.59 -4.85
N SER A 159 -5.19 -20.87 -3.75
CA SER A 159 -6.08 -21.36 -2.70
C SER A 159 -6.83 -20.19 -2.07
N PRO A 160 -8.00 -20.42 -1.43
CA PRO A 160 -8.75 -19.34 -0.79
C PRO A 160 -8.16 -18.90 0.56
N ASN A 161 -6.88 -19.16 0.81
CA ASN A 161 -6.25 -18.87 2.07
C ASN A 161 -5.70 -17.44 2.10
N ILE A 162 -5.90 -16.77 3.23
CA ILE A 162 -5.38 -15.44 3.53
C ILE A 162 -4.41 -15.56 4.70
N ALA A 163 -3.28 -14.93 4.60
CA ALA A 163 -2.25 -14.91 5.63
C ALA A 163 -1.86 -13.50 6.03
N SER A 164 -1.33 -13.35 7.21
CA SER A 164 -0.52 -12.20 7.61
C SER A 164 0.96 -12.54 7.46
N ILE A 165 1.72 -11.54 7.03
CA ILE A 165 3.18 -11.59 6.94
C ILE A 165 3.75 -10.47 7.81
N ASP A 166 4.50 -10.82 8.84
CA ASP A 166 5.30 -9.87 9.63
C ASP A 166 6.72 -9.86 9.13
N ILE A 167 7.22 -8.67 8.84
CA ILE A 167 8.55 -8.47 8.26
C ILE A 167 9.39 -7.61 9.21
N ARG A 168 10.53 -8.16 9.63
CA ARG A 168 11.53 -7.52 10.47
C ARG A 168 12.84 -7.40 9.73
N LYS A 169 13.42 -6.19 9.69
CA LYS A 169 14.76 -5.99 9.12
C LYS A 169 15.83 -6.61 10.01
N THR A 170 16.82 -7.22 9.41
CA THR A 170 17.96 -7.81 10.11
C THR A 170 19.21 -7.80 9.23
N ILE A 171 20.34 -8.19 9.79
CA ILE A 171 21.62 -8.36 9.08
C ILE A 171 22.06 -9.80 9.25
N VAL A 172 22.42 -10.45 8.17
CA VAL A 172 22.96 -11.81 8.15
C VAL A 172 24.28 -11.82 7.39
N ASN A 173 25.36 -12.17 8.05
CA ASN A 173 26.71 -12.20 7.48
C ASN A 173 27.07 -10.89 6.76
N GLY A 174 26.70 -9.74 7.36
CA GLY A 174 26.98 -8.40 6.82
C GLY A 174 26.05 -7.97 5.66
N LYS A 175 25.08 -8.77 5.28
CA LYS A 175 24.10 -8.45 4.23
C LYS A 175 22.76 -8.06 4.84
N GLU A 176 22.06 -7.12 4.21
CA GLU A 176 20.68 -6.82 4.54
C GLU A 176 19.79 -8.07 4.34
N ALA A 177 18.92 -8.28 5.28
CA ALA A 177 18.02 -9.42 5.28
C ALA A 177 16.68 -9.07 5.93
N LEU A 178 15.67 -9.87 5.68
CA LEU A 178 14.38 -9.84 6.36
C LEU A 178 14.16 -11.15 7.12
N LYS A 179 13.74 -11.05 8.37
CA LYS A 179 13.05 -12.15 9.06
C LYS A 179 11.57 -12.02 8.73
N VAL A 180 11.05 -12.96 7.98
CA VAL A 180 9.66 -12.98 7.50
C VAL A 180 8.93 -14.08 8.24
N GLU A 181 7.86 -13.74 8.94
CA GLU A 181 6.99 -14.68 9.64
C GLU A 181 5.63 -14.70 8.93
N ILE A 182 5.23 -15.87 8.49
CA ILE A 182 3.98 -16.09 7.74
C ILE A 182 3.08 -17.01 8.54
N TRP A 183 1.84 -16.60 8.77
CA TRP A 183 0.81 -17.47 9.34
C TRP A 183 -0.52 -17.27 8.63
N TRP A 184 -1.29 -18.35 8.54
CA TRP A 184 -2.60 -18.33 7.91
C TRP A 184 -3.65 -17.82 8.90
N ASP A 185 -4.31 -16.73 8.56
CA ASP A 185 -5.36 -16.10 9.39
C ASP A 185 -6.69 -16.82 9.27
N GLY A 186 -6.88 -17.55 8.19
CA GLY A 186 -8.10 -18.30 7.93
C GLY A 186 -8.16 -18.89 6.52
N ILE A 187 -9.22 -19.63 6.33
CA ILE A 187 -9.60 -20.16 5.01
C ILE A 187 -10.71 -19.26 4.49
N GLY A 188 -10.56 -18.72 3.29
CA GLY A 188 -11.63 -18.00 2.60
C GLY A 188 -12.90 -18.87 2.47
N SER A 189 -14.04 -18.26 2.15
CA SER A 189 -15.31 -18.97 2.07
C SER A 189 -15.22 -20.13 1.07
N ARG A 190 -15.67 -21.32 1.51
CA ARG A 190 -15.70 -22.53 0.73
C ARG A 190 -17.13 -23.09 0.76
N LYS A 191 -17.56 -23.71 -0.34
CA LYS A 191 -18.84 -24.40 -0.37
C LYS A 191 -18.77 -25.69 0.46
N GLU A 192 -19.88 -26.03 1.08
CA GLU A 192 -19.99 -27.29 1.81
C GLU A 192 -19.70 -28.48 0.89
N GLY A 193 -18.85 -29.42 1.37
CA GLY A 193 -18.45 -30.61 0.61
C GLY A 193 -17.24 -30.44 -0.32
N GLU A 194 -16.73 -29.23 -0.52
CA GLU A 194 -15.50 -29.03 -1.30
C GLU A 194 -14.25 -29.47 -0.54
N THR A 195 -13.34 -30.19 -1.22
CA THR A 195 -12.04 -30.57 -0.64
C THR A 195 -11.18 -29.33 -0.41
N PRO A 196 -10.52 -29.20 0.76
CA PRO A 196 -9.60 -28.09 1.02
C PRO A 196 -8.46 -28.05 0.01
N ILE A 197 -8.24 -26.90 -0.59
CA ILE A 197 -7.05 -26.64 -1.42
C ILE A 197 -5.96 -26.18 -0.47
N PRO A 198 -4.84 -26.92 -0.35
CA PRO A 198 -3.74 -26.52 0.53
C PRO A 198 -3.10 -25.22 0.01
N ALA A 199 -2.62 -24.40 0.94
CA ALA A 199 -1.84 -23.23 0.59
C ALA A 199 -0.57 -23.60 -0.18
N SER A 200 -0.23 -22.83 -1.21
CA SER A 200 0.99 -23.03 -2.00
C SER A 200 2.24 -22.72 -1.17
N LEU A 201 2.17 -21.72 -0.29
CA LEU A 201 3.26 -21.33 0.60
C LEU A 201 2.95 -21.81 2.03
N HIS A 202 3.93 -22.37 2.72
CA HIS A 202 3.77 -22.84 4.10
C HIS A 202 3.90 -21.70 5.12
N ALA A 203 3.13 -21.77 6.19
CA ALA A 203 3.36 -20.96 7.37
C ALA A 203 4.73 -21.28 8.00
N GLY A 204 5.37 -20.28 8.57
CA GLY A 204 6.67 -20.44 9.21
C GLY A 204 7.53 -19.18 9.14
N THR A 205 8.76 -19.34 9.61
CA THR A 205 9.76 -18.25 9.61
C THR A 205 10.77 -18.46 8.49
N TYR A 206 10.98 -17.41 7.68
CA TYR A 206 11.92 -17.39 6.57
C TYR A 206 12.95 -16.29 6.79
N LEU A 207 14.24 -16.65 6.85
CA LEU A 207 15.32 -15.69 6.89
C LEU A 207 15.78 -15.44 5.45
N MET A 208 15.42 -14.26 4.91
CA MET A 208 15.54 -13.94 3.49
C MET A 208 16.64 -12.89 3.28
N ILE A 209 17.64 -13.24 2.48
CA ILE A 209 18.78 -12.34 2.17
C ILE A 209 18.40 -11.44 0.99
N LYS A 210 18.70 -10.16 1.11
CA LYS A 210 18.53 -9.17 0.01
C LYS A 210 19.52 -9.50 -1.12
N GLN A 211 19.02 -9.41 -2.35
CA GLN A 211 19.74 -9.77 -3.59
C GLN A 211 20.28 -8.53 -4.30
#